data_b4054feaee9d508f165892f2b4253632
#
_entry.id   b4054feaee9d508f165892f2b4253632
#
_cell.length_a   1.000
_cell.length_b   1.000
_cell.length_c   1.000
_cell.angle_alpha   90.00
_cell.angle_beta   90.00
_cell.angle_gamma   90.00
#
_symmetry.space_group_name_H-M   'P 1'
#
loop_
_entity.id
_entity.type
_entity.pdbx_description
1 polymer ?
#
loop_
_entity_poly.entity_id
_entity_poly.type
_entity_poly.pdbx_seq_one_letter_code
_entity_poly.pdbx_strand_id
1 'polypeptide(L)'
;METSIGWLLLLQVALILLNAVMACAEIAVLSVNEVKLNKLCAEGNRKAKRLSKLTAQPARFLSTIQVAITLAGFLGSAFASENFSDGLADWLISLGVGIPRGTLDTICVVVITLILSYFTLIFGELVPKRIAMKKSEQVALGISGLVTVISKLFAPIVSLLSVSTNGVLRLIGIDPNEEEEQLGEEDIRMMVDASSEHGGIDHEEKEFIQNVFEFDD
;
A
#
# COMPACT_ATOMS: atom_id res chain seq x y z
N MET A 1 -32.73 3.10 -16.94
CA MET A 1 -31.51 3.33 -17.75
C MET A 1 -30.68 2.05 -17.63
N GLU A 2 -30.71 1.20 -18.67
CA GLU A 2 -29.83 0.03 -18.67
C GLU A 2 -28.40 0.51 -18.82
N THR A 3 -27.68 0.53 -17.71
CA THR A 3 -26.23 0.75 -17.76
C THR A 3 -25.62 -0.39 -18.55
N SER A 4 -24.98 -0.10 -19.68
CA SER A 4 -24.40 -1.15 -20.51
C SER A 4 -23.38 -1.95 -19.69
N ILE A 5 -23.40 -3.28 -19.80
CA ILE A 5 -22.45 -4.18 -19.14
C ILE A 5 -21.01 -3.72 -19.36
N GLY A 6 -20.71 -3.15 -20.54
CA GLY A 6 -19.40 -2.60 -20.84
C GLY A 6 -18.96 -1.46 -19.92
N TRP A 7 -19.88 -0.56 -19.52
CA TRP A 7 -19.58 0.51 -18.56
C TRP A 7 -19.31 -0.03 -17.15
N LEU A 8 -20.10 -1.03 -16.74
CA LEU A 8 -19.94 -1.70 -15.45
C LEU A 8 -18.58 -2.39 -15.34
N LEU A 9 -18.16 -3.10 -16.38
CA LEU A 9 -16.85 -3.74 -16.45
C LEU A 9 -15.70 -2.70 -16.47
N LEU A 10 -15.88 -1.59 -17.20
CA LEU A 10 -14.89 -0.54 -17.26
C LEU A 10 -14.65 0.12 -15.89
N LEU A 11 -15.74 0.37 -15.15
CA LEU A 11 -15.64 0.90 -13.78
C LEU A 11 -14.90 -0.10 -12.86
N GLN A 12 -15.23 -1.39 -12.97
CA GLN A 12 -14.58 -2.44 -12.19
C GLN A 12 -13.07 -2.50 -12.48
N VAL A 13 -12.69 -2.46 -13.75
CA VAL A 13 -11.28 -2.42 -14.17
C VAL A 13 -10.59 -1.15 -13.64
N ALA A 14 -11.26 0.00 -13.67
CA ALA A 14 -10.71 1.25 -13.14
C ALA A 14 -10.44 1.17 -11.63
N LEU A 15 -11.32 0.53 -10.85
CA LEU A 15 -11.12 0.31 -9.41
C LEU A 15 -9.94 -0.65 -9.13
N ILE A 16 -9.81 -1.73 -9.91
CA ILE A 16 -8.66 -2.64 -9.81
C ILE A 16 -7.35 -1.91 -10.16
N LEU A 17 -7.35 -1.08 -11.20
CA LEU A 17 -6.19 -0.28 -11.58
C LEU A 17 -5.82 0.76 -10.51
N LEU A 18 -6.81 1.38 -9.86
CA LEU A 18 -6.57 2.26 -8.73
C LEU A 18 -5.87 1.52 -7.58
N ASN A 19 -6.37 0.32 -7.22
CA ASN A 19 -5.71 -0.53 -6.24
C ASN A 19 -4.28 -0.88 -6.67
N ALA A 20 -4.06 -1.25 -7.92
CA ALA A 20 -2.75 -1.57 -8.46
C ALA A 20 -1.75 -0.42 -8.31
N VAL A 21 -2.17 0.80 -8.63
CA VAL A 21 -1.33 1.99 -8.48
C VAL A 21 -1.01 2.26 -7.01
N MET A 22 -2.00 2.13 -6.10
CA MET A 22 -1.78 2.34 -4.67
C MET A 22 -0.89 1.26 -4.07
N ALA A 23 -1.06 0.00 -4.45
CA ALA A 23 -0.19 -1.10 -4.04
C ALA A 23 1.25 -0.96 -4.55
N CYS A 24 1.42 -0.47 -5.79
CA CYS A 24 2.74 -0.07 -6.29
C CYS A 24 3.35 1.05 -5.46
N ALA A 25 2.55 2.07 -5.11
CA ALA A 25 3.00 3.22 -4.34
C ALA A 25 3.53 2.82 -2.97
N GLU A 26 2.79 1.96 -2.27
CA GLU A 26 3.16 1.45 -0.96
C GLU A 26 4.57 0.88 -0.96
N ILE A 27 4.82 -0.12 -1.80
CA ILE A 27 6.11 -0.81 -1.86
C ILE A 27 7.20 0.07 -2.45
N ALA A 28 6.89 0.82 -3.52
CA ALA A 28 7.90 1.65 -4.17
C ALA A 28 8.45 2.73 -3.25
N VAL A 29 7.58 3.38 -2.46
CA VAL A 29 7.99 4.46 -1.54
C VAL A 29 8.79 3.91 -0.36
N LEU A 30 8.36 2.78 0.21
CA LEU A 30 9.08 2.12 1.33
C LEU A 30 10.45 1.57 0.90
N SER A 31 10.63 1.28 -0.40
CA SER A 31 11.87 0.69 -0.93
C SER A 31 12.80 1.73 -1.59
N VAL A 32 12.50 3.01 -1.51
CA VAL A 32 13.34 4.06 -2.09
C VAL A 32 14.59 4.30 -1.24
N ASN A 33 15.73 4.34 -1.91
CA ASN A 33 16.98 4.75 -1.27
C ASN A 33 16.98 6.27 -0.98
N GLU A 34 16.99 6.65 0.29
CA GLU A 34 16.91 8.04 0.73
C GLU A 34 18.10 8.88 0.24
N VAL A 35 19.31 8.33 0.24
CA VAL A 35 20.52 9.05 -0.23
C VAL A 35 20.36 9.45 -1.70
N LYS A 36 19.85 8.53 -2.52
CA LYS A 36 19.61 8.78 -3.94
C LYS A 36 18.45 9.75 -4.16
N LEU A 37 17.39 9.64 -3.36
CA LEU A 37 16.27 10.58 -3.38
C LEU A 37 16.73 12.00 -3.05
N ASN A 38 17.53 12.17 -2.01
CA ASN A 38 18.08 13.46 -1.59
C ASN A 38 18.97 14.07 -2.67
N LYS A 39 19.80 13.26 -3.35
CA LYS A 39 20.60 13.71 -4.49
C LYS A 39 19.73 14.25 -5.64
N LEU A 40 18.68 13.51 -6.02
CA LEU A 40 17.72 13.96 -7.04
C LEU A 40 16.95 15.22 -6.64
N CYS A 41 16.69 15.40 -5.36
CA CYS A 41 16.08 16.62 -4.82
C CYS A 41 17.01 17.83 -4.94
N ALA A 42 18.32 17.64 -4.65
CA ALA A 42 19.33 18.66 -4.81
C ALA A 42 19.53 19.08 -6.28
N GLU A 43 19.43 18.13 -7.20
CA GLU A 43 19.46 18.36 -8.67
C GLU A 43 18.18 19.07 -9.19
N GLY A 44 17.21 19.37 -8.31
CA GLY A 44 16.02 20.12 -8.67
C GLY A 44 14.87 19.28 -9.25
N ASN A 45 14.94 17.95 -9.22
CA ASN A 45 13.91 17.07 -9.76
C ASN A 45 12.56 17.26 -9.02
N ARG A 46 11.54 17.73 -9.75
CA ARG A 46 10.23 18.02 -9.18
C ARG A 46 9.50 16.77 -8.65
N LYS A 47 9.70 15.61 -9.29
CA LYS A 47 9.10 14.34 -8.86
C LYS A 47 9.76 13.84 -7.58
N ALA A 48 11.08 13.95 -7.47
CA ALA A 48 11.83 13.62 -6.26
C ALA A 48 11.40 14.49 -5.07
N LYS A 49 11.26 15.81 -5.28
CA LYS A 49 10.77 16.73 -4.23
C LYS A 49 9.34 16.41 -3.74
N ARG A 50 8.45 15.91 -4.64
CA ARG A 50 7.13 15.44 -4.23
C ARG A 50 7.22 14.15 -3.42
N LEU A 51 8.04 13.23 -3.89
CA LEU A 51 8.26 11.95 -3.24
C LEU A 51 8.86 12.15 -1.83
N SER A 52 9.89 12.98 -1.69
CA SER A 52 10.50 13.33 -0.40
C SER A 52 9.50 13.90 0.60
N LYS A 53 8.51 14.69 0.14
CA LYS A 53 7.43 15.17 1.02
C LYS A 53 6.47 14.06 1.48
N LEU A 54 6.30 13.02 0.67
CA LEU A 54 5.49 11.86 1.05
C LEU A 54 6.23 10.96 2.03
N THR A 55 7.53 10.73 1.81
CA THR A 55 8.38 9.92 2.70
C THR A 55 8.65 10.60 4.05
N ALA A 56 8.61 11.93 4.12
CA ALA A 56 8.77 12.69 5.36
C ALA A 56 7.64 12.46 6.39
N GLN A 57 6.51 11.88 5.99
CA GLN A 57 5.38 11.52 6.88
C GLN A 57 4.90 10.10 6.57
N PRO A 58 5.70 9.06 6.88
CA PRO A 58 5.42 7.69 6.45
C PRO A 58 4.09 7.16 6.99
N ALA A 59 3.76 7.40 8.24
CA ALA A 59 2.50 6.95 8.84
C ALA A 59 1.26 7.54 8.12
N ARG A 60 1.30 8.83 7.79
CA ARG A 60 0.21 9.50 7.05
C ARG A 60 0.11 9.00 5.62
N PHE A 61 1.25 8.77 4.97
CA PHE A 61 1.31 8.22 3.64
C PHE A 61 0.71 6.81 3.58
N LEU A 62 1.14 5.91 4.47
CA LEU A 62 0.61 4.53 4.57
C LEU A 62 -0.89 4.52 4.86
N SER A 63 -1.36 5.34 5.80
CA SER A 63 -2.79 5.49 6.07
C SER A 63 -3.58 5.94 4.85
N THR A 64 -3.04 6.87 4.05
CA THR A 64 -3.68 7.33 2.81
C THR A 64 -3.83 6.19 1.81
N ILE A 65 -2.77 5.42 1.60
CA ILE A 65 -2.78 4.28 0.69
C ILE A 65 -3.77 3.22 1.16
N GLN A 66 -3.74 2.87 2.44
CA GLN A 66 -4.62 1.88 3.01
C GLN A 66 -6.09 2.27 2.87
N VAL A 67 -6.44 3.53 3.14
CA VAL A 67 -7.79 4.05 2.93
C VAL A 67 -8.20 3.94 1.47
N ALA A 68 -7.34 4.33 0.53
CA ALA A 68 -7.64 4.28 -0.90
C ALA A 68 -7.87 2.84 -1.38
N ILE A 69 -7.01 1.89 -1.00
CA ILE A 69 -7.12 0.47 -1.35
C ILE A 69 -8.41 -0.12 -0.76
N THR A 70 -8.68 0.13 0.52
CA THR A 70 -9.83 -0.42 1.23
C THR A 70 -11.14 0.11 0.63
N LEU A 71 -11.24 1.42 0.39
CA LEU A 71 -12.44 2.01 -0.22
C LEU A 71 -12.65 1.53 -1.65
N ALA A 72 -11.60 1.47 -2.47
CA ALA A 72 -11.71 0.96 -3.84
C ALA A 72 -12.12 -0.53 -3.86
N GLY A 73 -11.59 -1.34 -2.93
CA GLY A 73 -11.97 -2.75 -2.77
C GLY A 73 -13.43 -2.92 -2.36
N PHE A 74 -13.89 -2.17 -1.36
CA PHE A 74 -15.29 -2.23 -0.91
C PHE A 74 -16.26 -1.71 -1.98
N LEU A 75 -15.95 -0.59 -2.63
CA LEU A 75 -16.76 -0.06 -3.71
C LEU A 75 -16.83 -1.04 -4.87
N GLY A 76 -15.70 -1.65 -5.25
CA GLY A 76 -15.67 -2.67 -6.30
C GLY A 76 -16.50 -3.89 -5.97
N SER A 77 -16.42 -4.40 -4.75
CA SER A 77 -17.19 -5.56 -4.30
C SER A 77 -18.70 -5.26 -4.24
N ALA A 78 -19.08 -4.13 -3.64
CA ALA A 78 -20.49 -3.71 -3.55
C ALA A 78 -21.09 -3.50 -4.93
N PHE A 79 -20.38 -2.79 -5.80
CA PHE A 79 -20.80 -2.52 -7.16
C PHE A 79 -20.96 -3.79 -8.00
N ALA A 80 -20.01 -4.73 -7.89
CA ALA A 80 -20.10 -6.01 -8.61
C ALA A 80 -21.25 -6.87 -8.09
N SER A 81 -21.45 -6.93 -6.78
CA SER A 81 -22.56 -7.66 -6.17
C SER A 81 -23.91 -7.13 -6.65
N GLU A 82 -24.12 -5.81 -6.64
CA GLU A 82 -25.37 -5.18 -7.05
C GLU A 82 -25.70 -5.39 -8.55
N ASN A 83 -24.68 -5.36 -9.40
CA ASN A 83 -24.91 -5.32 -10.85
C ASN A 83 -24.76 -6.67 -11.56
N PHE A 84 -24.06 -7.64 -10.98
CA PHE A 84 -23.79 -8.93 -11.64
C PHE A 84 -24.48 -10.14 -10.99
N SER A 85 -24.90 -10.04 -9.71
CA SER A 85 -25.49 -11.18 -9.00
C SER A 85 -26.83 -11.59 -9.62
N ASP A 86 -27.73 -10.64 -9.90
CA ASP A 86 -29.04 -10.89 -10.47
C ASP A 86 -28.94 -11.55 -11.86
N GLY A 87 -28.02 -11.03 -12.70
CA GLY A 87 -27.79 -11.60 -14.04
C GLY A 87 -27.26 -13.03 -13.99
N LEU A 88 -26.38 -13.33 -13.04
CA LEU A 88 -25.87 -14.68 -12.83
C LEU A 88 -26.96 -15.62 -12.31
N ALA A 89 -27.80 -15.17 -11.37
CA ALA A 89 -28.91 -15.94 -10.84
C ALA A 89 -29.95 -16.25 -11.90
N ASP A 90 -30.33 -15.25 -12.71
CA ASP A 90 -31.27 -15.43 -13.81
C ASP A 90 -30.74 -16.41 -14.87
N TRP A 91 -29.45 -16.35 -15.18
CA TRP A 91 -28.81 -17.29 -16.09
C TRP A 91 -28.84 -18.73 -15.53
N LEU A 92 -28.53 -18.93 -14.23
CA LEU A 92 -28.59 -20.24 -13.59
C LEU A 92 -30.01 -20.82 -13.53
N ILE A 93 -31.02 -19.98 -13.28
CA ILE A 93 -32.44 -20.40 -13.35
C ILE A 93 -32.80 -20.84 -14.74
N SER A 94 -32.34 -20.15 -15.78
CA SER A 94 -32.58 -20.51 -17.17
C SER A 94 -31.96 -21.86 -17.53
N LEU A 95 -30.92 -22.31 -16.86
CA LEU A 95 -30.30 -23.63 -16.99
C LEU A 95 -31.04 -24.75 -16.21
N GLY A 96 -32.14 -24.41 -15.51
CA GLY A 96 -32.96 -25.38 -14.80
C GLY A 96 -32.51 -25.66 -13.34
N VAL A 97 -31.75 -24.78 -12.74
CA VAL A 97 -31.37 -24.90 -11.33
C VAL A 97 -32.59 -24.70 -10.45
N GLY A 98 -33.03 -25.75 -9.74
CA GLY A 98 -34.24 -25.78 -8.91
C GLY A 98 -34.10 -25.19 -7.49
N ILE A 99 -33.16 -24.27 -7.28
CA ILE A 99 -32.93 -23.61 -6.00
C ILE A 99 -33.83 -22.36 -5.87
N PRO A 100 -34.45 -22.09 -4.70
CA PRO A 100 -35.23 -20.86 -4.50
C PRO A 100 -34.40 -19.60 -4.81
N ARG A 101 -35.01 -18.63 -5.52
CA ARG A 101 -34.31 -17.42 -6.01
C ARG A 101 -33.52 -16.70 -4.93
N GLY A 102 -34.09 -16.46 -3.75
CA GLY A 102 -33.40 -15.74 -2.66
C GLY A 102 -32.14 -16.45 -2.14
N THR A 103 -32.13 -17.79 -2.15
CA THR A 103 -30.92 -18.57 -1.81
C THR A 103 -29.91 -18.50 -2.94
N LEU A 104 -30.37 -18.57 -4.19
CA LEU A 104 -29.51 -18.48 -5.38
C LEU A 104 -28.85 -17.11 -5.48
N ASP A 105 -29.58 -16.01 -5.24
CA ASP A 105 -29.06 -14.65 -5.22
C ASP A 105 -27.92 -14.53 -4.18
N THR A 106 -28.11 -15.04 -2.96
CA THR A 106 -27.06 -15.03 -1.92
C THR A 106 -25.81 -15.81 -2.36
N ILE A 107 -25.99 -16.98 -2.97
CA ILE A 107 -24.87 -17.79 -3.47
C ILE A 107 -24.13 -17.04 -4.59
N CYS A 108 -24.88 -16.43 -5.53
CA CYS A 108 -24.30 -15.65 -6.62
C CYS A 108 -23.49 -14.46 -6.12
N VAL A 109 -23.97 -13.72 -5.10
CA VAL A 109 -23.22 -12.64 -4.45
C VAL A 109 -21.89 -13.16 -3.91
N VAL A 110 -21.90 -14.28 -3.18
CA VAL A 110 -20.68 -14.85 -2.61
C VAL A 110 -19.70 -15.28 -3.72
N VAL A 111 -20.20 -15.98 -4.74
CA VAL A 111 -19.36 -16.46 -5.86
C VAL A 111 -18.74 -15.27 -6.61
N ILE A 112 -19.51 -14.25 -6.95
CA ILE A 112 -19.02 -13.06 -7.65
C ILE A 112 -17.98 -12.33 -6.78
N THR A 113 -18.26 -12.18 -5.48
CA THR A 113 -17.32 -11.55 -4.55
C THR A 113 -16.00 -12.32 -4.49
N LEU A 114 -16.02 -13.64 -4.43
CA LEU A 114 -14.81 -14.47 -4.43
C LEU A 114 -14.01 -14.35 -5.72
N ILE A 115 -14.69 -14.42 -6.87
CA ILE A 115 -14.06 -14.27 -8.20
C ILE A 115 -13.43 -12.88 -8.29
N LEU A 116 -14.16 -11.83 -7.93
CA LEU A 116 -13.67 -10.47 -7.98
C LEU A 116 -12.49 -10.25 -7.03
N SER A 117 -12.58 -10.78 -5.80
CA SER A 117 -11.50 -10.71 -4.83
C SER A 117 -10.22 -11.38 -5.35
N TYR A 118 -10.35 -12.51 -6.02
CA TYR A 118 -9.22 -13.20 -6.65
C TYR A 118 -8.54 -12.32 -7.71
N PHE A 119 -9.30 -11.73 -8.63
CA PHE A 119 -8.73 -10.85 -9.66
C PHE A 119 -8.16 -9.56 -9.07
N THR A 120 -8.86 -8.95 -8.10
CA THR A 120 -8.40 -7.74 -7.43
C THR A 120 -7.10 -8.00 -6.64
N LEU A 121 -7.00 -9.14 -5.97
CA LEU A 121 -5.80 -9.50 -5.22
C LEU A 121 -4.60 -9.72 -6.16
N ILE A 122 -4.80 -10.43 -7.28
CA ILE A 122 -3.70 -10.69 -8.22
C ILE A 122 -3.30 -9.41 -8.96
N PHE A 123 -4.24 -8.77 -9.66
CA PHE A 123 -3.95 -7.66 -10.57
C PHE A 123 -3.93 -6.31 -9.87
N GLY A 124 -4.68 -6.16 -8.78
CA GLY A 124 -4.74 -4.93 -7.99
C GLY A 124 -3.71 -4.86 -6.87
N GLU A 125 -3.08 -5.98 -6.47
CA GLU A 125 -2.17 -5.96 -5.32
C GLU A 125 -0.89 -6.78 -5.54
N LEU A 126 -0.94 -8.10 -5.70
CA LEU A 126 0.25 -8.96 -5.69
C LEU A 126 1.21 -8.70 -6.85
N VAL A 127 0.71 -8.63 -8.07
CA VAL A 127 1.53 -8.36 -9.26
C VAL A 127 2.11 -6.95 -9.23
N PRO A 128 1.31 -5.89 -8.94
CA PRO A 128 1.82 -4.53 -8.80
C PRO A 128 2.91 -4.40 -7.73
N LYS A 129 2.75 -5.00 -6.55
CA LYS A 129 3.78 -5.00 -5.49
C LYS A 129 5.08 -5.65 -5.96
N ARG A 130 5.01 -6.77 -6.66
CA ARG A 130 6.22 -7.44 -7.21
C ARG A 130 6.93 -6.58 -8.26
N ILE A 131 6.19 -5.87 -9.11
CA ILE A 131 6.76 -4.92 -10.07
C ILE A 131 7.46 -3.77 -9.35
N ALA A 132 6.80 -3.20 -8.34
CA ALA A 132 7.33 -2.11 -7.54
C ALA A 132 8.62 -2.49 -6.80
N MET A 133 8.71 -3.70 -6.25
CA MET A 133 9.94 -4.20 -5.62
C MET A 133 11.15 -4.24 -6.58
N LYS A 134 10.92 -4.57 -7.85
CA LYS A 134 12.00 -4.65 -8.85
C LYS A 134 12.42 -3.30 -9.41
N LYS A 135 11.54 -2.31 -9.44
CA LYS A 135 11.75 -0.99 -10.07
C LYS A 135 11.28 0.16 -9.17
N SER A 136 11.56 0.06 -7.86
CA SER A 136 11.02 0.94 -6.82
C SER A 136 11.19 2.43 -7.14
N GLU A 137 12.39 2.86 -7.52
CA GLU A 137 12.69 4.26 -7.81
C GLU A 137 11.89 4.80 -9.01
N GLN A 138 11.88 4.07 -10.13
CA GLN A 138 11.17 4.51 -11.34
C GLN A 138 9.67 4.60 -11.09
N VAL A 139 9.12 3.60 -10.39
CA VAL A 139 7.71 3.53 -10.02
C VAL A 139 7.38 4.66 -9.06
N ALA A 140 8.14 4.83 -7.96
CA ALA A 140 7.89 5.87 -6.96
C ALA A 140 7.90 7.28 -7.57
N LEU A 141 8.90 7.60 -8.39
CA LEU A 141 8.97 8.89 -9.10
C LEU A 141 7.84 9.06 -10.10
N GLY A 142 7.45 7.96 -10.80
CA GLY A 142 6.36 7.99 -11.78
C GLY A 142 5.00 8.31 -11.17
N ILE A 143 4.68 7.69 -10.02
CA ILE A 143 3.37 7.79 -9.36
C ILE A 143 3.28 8.91 -8.32
N SER A 144 4.41 9.55 -7.95
CA SER A 144 4.47 10.59 -6.90
C SER A 144 3.43 11.70 -7.06
N GLY A 145 3.13 12.10 -8.31
CA GLY A 145 2.11 13.10 -8.61
C GLY A 145 0.70 12.63 -8.29
N LEU A 146 0.33 11.43 -8.74
CA LEU A 146 -0.99 10.84 -8.53
C LEU A 146 -1.24 10.59 -7.03
N VAL A 147 -0.26 10.02 -6.34
CA VAL A 147 -0.34 9.78 -4.89
C VAL A 147 -0.51 11.09 -4.13
N THR A 148 0.19 12.16 -4.53
CA THR A 148 0.01 13.49 -3.91
C THR A 148 -1.41 14.02 -4.06
N VAL A 149 -2.05 13.82 -5.21
CA VAL A 149 -3.45 14.23 -5.44
C VAL A 149 -4.39 13.40 -4.55
N ILE A 150 -4.22 12.10 -4.54
CA ILE A 150 -5.02 11.17 -3.71
C ILE A 150 -4.85 11.49 -2.22
N SER A 151 -3.61 11.75 -1.75
CA SER A 151 -3.35 12.15 -0.37
C SER A 151 -4.07 13.43 0.04
N LYS A 152 -4.20 14.39 -0.86
CA LYS A 152 -4.97 15.61 -0.59
C LYS A 152 -6.48 15.35 -0.53
N LEU A 153 -6.98 14.49 -1.42
CA LEU A 153 -8.40 14.13 -1.47
C LEU A 153 -8.83 13.39 -0.19
N PHE A 154 -8.00 12.44 0.26
CA PHE A 154 -8.30 11.64 1.45
C PHE A 154 -7.81 12.27 2.77
N ALA A 155 -7.16 13.44 2.73
CA ALA A 155 -6.62 14.11 3.92
C ALA A 155 -7.63 14.24 5.08
N PRO A 156 -8.90 14.64 4.88
CA PRO A 156 -9.86 14.73 5.99
C PRO A 156 -10.17 13.37 6.61
N ILE A 157 -10.30 12.31 5.79
CA ILE A 157 -10.57 10.94 6.27
C ILE A 157 -9.36 10.41 7.03
N VAL A 158 -8.16 10.58 6.47
CA VAL A 158 -6.90 10.16 7.12
C VAL A 158 -6.68 10.89 8.45
N SER A 159 -6.99 12.19 8.52
CA SER A 159 -6.92 12.95 9.76
C SER A 159 -7.87 12.40 10.83
N LEU A 160 -9.11 12.09 10.46
CA LEU A 160 -10.09 11.47 11.37
C LEU A 160 -9.60 10.10 11.88
N LEU A 161 -9.09 9.26 10.98
CA LEU A 161 -8.53 7.96 11.36
C LEU A 161 -7.33 8.10 12.29
N SER A 162 -6.41 9.03 12.00
CA SER A 162 -5.25 9.28 12.87
C SER A 162 -5.66 9.71 14.27
N VAL A 163 -6.64 10.61 14.39
CA VAL A 163 -7.17 11.01 15.71
C VAL A 163 -7.79 9.82 16.44
N SER A 164 -8.56 8.99 15.73
CA SER A 164 -9.18 7.80 16.31
C SER A 164 -8.14 6.78 16.75
N THR A 165 -7.14 6.51 15.92
CA THR A 165 -6.03 5.58 16.22
C THR A 165 -5.23 6.07 17.43
N ASN A 166 -4.85 7.35 17.46
CA ASN A 166 -4.13 7.94 18.58
C ASN A 166 -4.96 7.87 19.88
N GLY A 167 -6.28 8.04 19.78
CA GLY A 167 -7.19 7.86 20.92
C GLY A 167 -7.16 6.43 21.48
N VAL A 168 -7.20 5.42 20.59
CA VAL A 168 -7.11 4.00 20.99
C VAL A 168 -5.73 3.69 21.57
N LEU A 169 -4.64 4.16 20.97
CA LEU A 169 -3.28 3.94 21.49
C LEU A 169 -3.12 4.49 22.91
N ARG A 170 -3.61 5.71 23.17
CA ARG A 170 -3.61 6.28 24.52
C ARG A 170 -4.44 5.49 25.54
N LEU A 171 -5.57 4.91 25.11
CA LEU A 171 -6.37 4.05 25.97
C LEU A 171 -5.66 2.74 26.36
N ILE A 172 -4.76 2.25 25.49
CA ILE A 172 -3.93 1.05 25.73
C ILE A 172 -2.66 1.41 26.51
N GLY A 173 -2.36 2.70 26.71
CA GLY A 173 -1.17 3.17 27.45
C GLY A 173 0.05 3.40 26.58
N ILE A 174 -0.11 3.49 25.25
CA ILE A 174 0.96 3.79 24.28
C ILE A 174 0.88 5.28 23.94
N ASP A 175 2.00 6.01 24.08
CA ASP A 175 2.07 7.39 23.62
C ASP A 175 2.35 7.44 22.10
N PRO A 176 1.39 7.92 21.28
CA PRO A 176 1.57 7.99 19.84
C PRO A 176 2.61 9.02 19.37
N ASN A 177 3.16 9.85 20.29
CA ASN A 177 4.20 10.82 20.00
C ASN A 177 5.58 10.40 20.58
N GLU A 178 5.69 9.21 21.16
CA GLU A 178 6.96 8.65 21.56
C GLU A 178 7.82 8.49 20.31
N GLU A 179 8.93 9.24 20.23
CA GLU A 179 9.84 9.17 19.10
C GLU A 179 10.41 7.74 19.05
N GLU A 180 10.43 7.15 17.85
CA GLU A 180 11.15 5.88 17.63
C GLU A 180 12.58 6.08 18.17
N GLU A 181 13.03 5.16 19.03
CA GLU A 181 14.38 5.19 19.59
C GLU A 181 15.36 5.44 18.46
N GLN A 182 16.08 6.55 18.54
CA GLN A 182 17.14 6.85 17.58
C GLN A 182 18.14 5.70 17.66
N LEU A 183 18.56 5.22 16.50
CA LEU A 183 19.58 4.18 16.39
C LEU A 183 20.75 4.52 17.32
N GLY A 184 20.87 3.76 18.39
CA GLY A 184 21.94 3.90 19.36
C GLY A 184 23.24 3.33 18.81
N GLU A 185 24.33 3.60 19.52
CA GLU A 185 25.64 3.02 19.20
C GLU A 185 25.60 1.49 19.15
N GLU A 186 24.82 0.88 20.03
CA GLU A 186 24.64 -0.58 20.10
C GLU A 186 23.99 -1.16 18.85
N ASP A 187 23.01 -0.45 18.26
CA ASP A 187 22.38 -0.83 16.99
C ASP A 187 23.36 -0.75 15.82
N ILE A 188 24.22 0.27 15.84
CA ILE A 188 25.27 0.42 14.82
C ILE A 188 26.30 -0.70 14.95
N ARG A 189 26.71 -1.05 16.17
CA ARG A 189 27.61 -2.19 16.44
C ARG A 189 27.01 -3.49 15.90
N MET A 190 25.74 -3.77 16.17
CA MET A 190 25.03 -4.95 15.65
C MET A 190 24.97 -4.98 14.13
N MET A 191 24.74 -3.84 13.46
CA MET A 191 24.74 -3.75 12.00
C MET A 191 26.13 -4.02 11.40
N VAL A 192 27.21 -3.55 12.04
CA VAL A 192 28.60 -3.81 11.63
C VAL A 192 28.92 -5.29 11.79
N ASP A 193 28.50 -5.92 12.89
CA ASP A 193 28.67 -7.34 13.13
C ASP A 193 27.97 -8.18 12.07
N ALA A 194 26.70 -7.91 11.81
CA ALA A 194 25.93 -8.59 10.77
C ALA A 194 26.53 -8.39 9.37
N SER A 195 27.05 -7.19 9.07
CA SER A 195 27.67 -6.93 7.77
C SER A 195 28.97 -7.69 7.59
N SER A 196 29.76 -7.87 8.67
CA SER A 196 30.99 -8.65 8.66
C SER A 196 30.71 -10.16 8.46
N GLU A 197 29.68 -10.70 9.11
CA GLU A 197 29.26 -12.11 8.92
C GLU A 197 28.82 -12.40 7.48
N HIS A 198 28.25 -11.42 6.77
CA HIS A 198 27.83 -11.55 5.37
C HIS A 198 28.91 -11.14 4.37
N GLY A 199 30.12 -10.85 4.82
CA GLY A 199 31.26 -10.51 3.97
C GLY A 199 31.19 -9.11 3.33
N GLY A 200 30.33 -8.22 3.83
CA GLY A 200 30.22 -6.83 3.38
C GLY A 200 31.28 -5.91 3.99
N ILE A 201 31.81 -6.28 5.14
CA ILE A 201 32.88 -5.58 5.88
C ILE A 201 33.90 -6.65 6.28
N ASP A 202 35.20 -6.39 6.09
CA ASP A 202 36.24 -7.30 6.52
C ASP A 202 36.51 -7.21 8.03
N HIS A 203 37.34 -8.13 8.57
CA HIS A 203 37.57 -8.21 10.01
C HIS A 203 38.40 -7.03 10.53
N GLU A 204 39.30 -6.48 9.71
CA GLU A 204 40.12 -5.32 10.07
C GLU A 204 39.27 -4.04 10.07
N GLU A 205 38.37 -3.89 9.10
CA GLU A 205 37.42 -2.78 9.02
C GLU A 205 36.42 -2.80 10.21
N LYS A 206 35.94 -3.98 10.60
CA LYS A 206 35.08 -4.16 11.77
C LYS A 206 35.80 -3.72 13.05
N GLU A 207 37.03 -4.21 13.28
CA GLU A 207 37.84 -3.89 14.45
C GLU A 207 38.13 -2.37 14.51
N PHE A 208 38.38 -1.75 13.35
CA PHE A 208 38.59 -0.31 13.27
C PHE A 208 37.33 0.47 13.66
N ILE A 209 36.16 0.08 13.22
CA ILE A 209 34.89 0.73 13.57
C ILE A 209 34.61 0.55 15.07
N GLN A 210 34.83 -0.63 15.63
CA GLN A 210 34.66 -0.90 17.06
C GLN A 210 35.59 -0.05 17.93
N ASN A 211 36.87 0.08 17.54
CA ASN A 211 37.83 0.93 18.22
C ASN A 211 37.45 2.43 18.19
N VAL A 212 36.74 2.89 17.14
CA VAL A 212 36.27 4.30 17.10
C VAL A 212 35.20 4.54 18.19
N PHE A 213 34.35 3.57 18.48
CA PHE A 213 33.32 3.67 19.52
C PHE A 213 33.93 3.57 20.93
N GLU A 214 35.04 2.80 21.11
CA GLU A 214 35.76 2.71 22.39
C GLU A 214 36.58 3.97 22.69
N PHE A 215 36.77 4.87 21.74
CA PHE A 215 37.56 6.08 21.90
C PHE A 215 36.73 7.24 22.50
N ASP A 216 35.38 7.11 22.51
CA ASP A 216 34.45 8.15 22.98
C ASP A 216 33.95 7.89 24.43
N ASP A 217 34.36 6.77 25.05
CA ASP A 217 34.12 6.40 26.45
C ASP A 217 35.38 6.76 27.33
#